data_d086e5c3cb4c469f1230f3d3842301af
#
_entry.id   d086e5c3cb4c469f1230f3d3842301af
#
_cell.length_a   1.000
_cell.length_b   1.000
_cell.length_c   1.000
_cell.angle_alpha   90.00
_cell.angle_beta   90.00
_cell.angle_gamma   90.00
#
_symmetry.space_group_name_H-M   'P 1'
#
loop_
_entity.id
_entity.type
_entity.pdbx_description
1 polymer ?
#
loop_
_entity_poly.entity_id
_entity_poly.type
_entity_poly.pdbx_seq_one_letter_code
_entity_poly.pdbx_strand_id
1 'polypeptide(L)'
;LDDIALMIYTSGSTGKPKGAMLSWRNLRAQAFEIQQVLGFTPQDSHLSYLPLCHVAEQMLTTMGPIYIGSRVDFGESLRTVQEDLREVAPSTFLGVPRIWEKLQSSIHIGLLEAGGIRKWLHDKGIAACEPFALVPPGKRSLRQRLTFQLYYWLVFRALQNFIGLRRARLAYTGAAPISPRIVQYFRTIGVPLIEVYGATETCGVALAQDLGHLVPGSVGAPIPNADVKIDPETGELLVRGEVVLDRKSTRLNSSHRI
;
A
#
# COMPACT_ATOMS: atom_id res chain seq x y z
N LEU A 1 16.98 -23.60 -1.36
CA LEU A 1 16.22 -22.35 -1.50
C LEU A 1 15.98 -21.93 -2.97
N ASP A 2 16.69 -22.54 -3.90
CA ASP A 2 16.61 -22.20 -5.34
C ASP A 2 15.52 -22.97 -6.10
N ASP A 3 14.84 -23.90 -5.41
CA ASP A 3 13.69 -24.59 -5.96
C ASP A 3 12.53 -23.61 -6.19
N ILE A 4 11.78 -23.85 -7.27
CA ILE A 4 10.58 -23.04 -7.59
C ILE A 4 9.51 -23.33 -6.54
N ALA A 5 9.08 -22.26 -5.85
CA ALA A 5 8.04 -22.31 -4.84
C ALA A 5 6.67 -21.92 -5.40
N LEU A 6 6.64 -20.98 -6.35
CA LEU A 6 5.41 -20.40 -6.87
C LEU A 6 5.57 -20.03 -8.35
N MET A 7 4.51 -20.25 -9.13
CA MET A 7 4.43 -19.79 -10.53
C MET A 7 3.22 -18.87 -10.69
N ILE A 8 3.47 -17.65 -11.15
CA ILE A 8 2.42 -16.65 -11.39
C ILE A 8 2.41 -16.31 -12.89
N TYR A 9 1.25 -16.47 -13.52
CA TYR A 9 1.08 -16.10 -14.93
C TYR A 9 0.76 -14.61 -15.06
N THR A 10 1.56 -13.91 -15.85
CA THR A 10 1.36 -12.49 -16.17
C THR A 10 0.97 -12.34 -17.64
N SER A 11 0.14 -11.35 -17.97
CA SER A 11 -0.15 -10.96 -19.34
C SER A 11 1.11 -10.34 -19.95
N GLY A 12 1.91 -11.14 -20.64
CA GLY A 12 3.12 -10.65 -21.30
C GLY A 12 2.82 -9.59 -22.38
N SER A 13 3.73 -8.66 -22.58
CA SER A 13 3.67 -7.64 -23.65
C SER A 13 3.52 -8.21 -25.06
N THR A 14 3.76 -9.51 -25.24
CA THR A 14 3.67 -10.25 -26.52
C THR A 14 2.36 -11.01 -26.70
N GLY A 15 1.35 -10.79 -25.88
CA GLY A 15 0.00 -11.36 -26.01
C GLY A 15 -0.20 -12.77 -25.44
N LYS A 16 0.84 -13.58 -25.25
CA LYS A 16 0.74 -14.89 -24.59
C LYS A 16 1.12 -14.77 -23.11
N PRO A 17 0.34 -15.34 -22.17
CA PRO A 17 0.70 -15.38 -20.76
C PRO A 17 2.08 -16.01 -20.56
N LYS A 18 2.90 -15.39 -19.70
CA LYS A 18 4.22 -15.90 -19.31
C LYS A 18 4.20 -16.25 -17.83
N GLY A 19 4.74 -17.42 -17.46
CA GLY A 19 4.88 -17.85 -16.07
C GLY A 19 6.13 -17.25 -15.44
N ALA A 20 5.92 -16.38 -14.44
CA ALA A 20 6.97 -15.92 -13.56
C ALA A 20 7.21 -16.99 -12.49
N MET A 21 8.42 -17.54 -12.44
CA MET A 21 8.81 -18.59 -11.50
C MET A 21 9.55 -17.95 -10.31
N LEU A 22 8.95 -18.01 -9.13
CA LEU A 22 9.49 -17.49 -7.89
C LEU A 22 10.10 -18.63 -7.08
N SER A 23 11.36 -18.49 -6.69
CA SER A 23 12.03 -19.44 -5.82
C SER A 23 11.72 -19.18 -4.35
N TRP A 24 11.98 -20.16 -3.48
CA TRP A 24 11.92 -19.96 -2.03
C TRP A 24 12.86 -18.85 -1.55
N ARG A 25 13.99 -18.66 -2.23
CA ARG A 25 14.92 -17.56 -1.96
C ARG A 25 14.24 -16.19 -2.19
N ASN A 26 13.58 -16.02 -3.34
CA ASN A 26 12.89 -14.77 -3.67
C ASN A 26 11.77 -14.45 -2.65
N LEU A 27 10.94 -15.46 -2.32
CA LEU A 27 9.82 -15.30 -1.38
C LEU A 27 10.31 -14.94 0.02
N ARG A 28 11.36 -15.61 0.50
CA ARG A 28 11.96 -15.32 1.80
C ARG A 28 12.59 -13.93 1.85
N ALA A 29 13.35 -13.56 0.83
CA ALA A 29 13.95 -12.23 0.74
C ALA A 29 12.87 -11.15 0.79
N GLN A 30 11.79 -11.30 0.01
CA GLN A 30 10.70 -10.35 -0.01
C GLN A 30 9.95 -10.29 1.34
N ALA A 31 9.68 -11.43 1.99
CA ALA A 31 9.02 -11.44 3.30
C ALA A 31 9.87 -10.73 4.36
N PHE A 32 11.20 -10.91 4.33
CA PHE A 32 12.14 -10.18 5.18
C PHE A 32 12.07 -8.67 4.92
N GLU A 33 12.09 -8.24 3.65
CA GLU A 33 12.02 -6.83 3.28
C GLU A 33 10.70 -6.17 3.70
N ILE A 34 9.56 -6.85 3.52
CA ILE A 34 8.25 -6.38 3.98
C ILE A 34 8.29 -6.14 5.50
N GLN A 35 8.89 -7.06 6.25
CA GLN A 35 9.03 -6.90 7.69
C GLN A 35 9.92 -5.71 8.07
N GLN A 36 11.08 -5.57 7.44
CA GLN A 36 12.05 -4.51 7.78
C GLN A 36 11.60 -3.13 7.32
N VAL A 37 11.13 -3.00 6.08
CA VAL A 37 10.82 -1.70 5.46
C VAL A 37 9.45 -1.20 5.88
N LEU A 38 8.44 -2.08 5.86
CA LEU A 38 7.07 -1.73 6.22
C LEU A 38 6.76 -1.94 7.71
N GLY A 39 7.72 -2.50 8.46
CA GLY A 39 7.61 -2.67 9.91
C GLY A 39 6.50 -3.61 10.33
N PHE A 40 6.20 -4.66 9.56
CA PHE A 40 5.21 -5.66 9.93
C PHE A 40 5.61 -6.44 11.18
N THR A 41 4.65 -6.73 12.03
CA THR A 41 4.84 -7.43 13.30
C THR A 41 3.82 -8.56 13.47
N PRO A 42 4.05 -9.52 14.39
CA PRO A 42 3.08 -10.59 14.68
C PRO A 42 1.72 -10.06 15.20
N GLN A 43 1.66 -8.83 15.72
CA GLN A 43 0.44 -8.20 16.21
C GLN A 43 -0.42 -7.60 15.09
N ASP A 44 0.11 -7.56 13.88
CA ASP A 44 -0.62 -7.00 12.75
C ASP A 44 -1.69 -7.93 12.22
N SER A 45 -2.71 -7.30 11.66
CA SER A 45 -3.75 -7.96 10.90
C SER A 45 -3.85 -7.33 9.51
N HIS A 46 -4.07 -8.17 8.51
CA HIS A 46 -4.23 -7.79 7.12
C HIS A 46 -5.55 -8.32 6.58
N LEU A 47 -6.24 -7.51 5.76
CA LEU A 47 -7.43 -7.96 5.03
C LEU A 47 -7.03 -8.47 3.65
N SER A 48 -7.16 -9.78 3.43
CA SER A 48 -6.99 -10.44 2.14
C SER A 48 -8.25 -10.30 1.31
N TYR A 49 -8.15 -9.66 0.15
CA TYR A 49 -9.30 -9.43 -0.73
C TYR A 49 -8.96 -9.46 -2.23
N LEU A 50 -7.68 -9.38 -2.57
CA LEU A 50 -7.23 -9.51 -3.95
C LEU A 50 -7.17 -10.99 -4.37
N PRO A 51 -7.26 -11.29 -5.68
CA PRO A 51 -7.08 -12.66 -6.13
C PRO A 51 -5.67 -13.19 -5.81
N LEU A 52 -5.57 -14.41 -5.30
CA LEU A 52 -4.29 -15.07 -4.98
C LEU A 52 -3.39 -15.32 -6.21
N CYS A 53 -3.87 -15.07 -7.43
CA CYS A 53 -3.04 -15.07 -8.62
C CYS A 53 -2.11 -13.85 -8.74
N HIS A 54 -2.27 -12.83 -7.88
CA HIS A 54 -1.38 -11.67 -7.81
C HIS A 54 -0.27 -11.88 -6.79
N VAL A 55 0.96 -11.52 -7.15
CA VAL A 55 2.14 -11.64 -6.27
C VAL A 55 1.95 -10.88 -4.96
N ALA A 56 1.35 -9.69 -5.00
CA ALA A 56 1.12 -8.89 -3.80
C ALA A 56 0.23 -9.64 -2.80
N GLU A 57 -0.85 -10.28 -3.26
CA GLU A 57 -1.72 -11.07 -2.40
C GLU A 57 -1.02 -12.33 -1.88
N GLN A 58 -0.23 -13.02 -2.71
CA GLN A 58 0.57 -14.15 -2.25
C GLN A 58 1.52 -13.76 -1.13
N MET A 59 2.19 -12.62 -1.26
CA MET A 59 3.13 -12.14 -0.24
C MET A 59 2.42 -11.73 1.05
N LEU A 60 1.28 -11.04 0.95
CA LEU A 60 0.58 -10.48 2.12
C LEU A 60 -0.34 -11.48 2.83
N THR A 61 -0.82 -12.49 2.10
CA THR A 61 -1.80 -13.47 2.62
C THR A 61 -1.17 -14.80 2.98
N THR A 62 -0.12 -15.22 2.25
CA THR A 62 0.52 -16.52 2.47
C THR A 62 1.93 -16.39 3.02
N MET A 63 2.87 -15.88 2.23
CA MET A 63 4.30 -15.94 2.58
C MET A 63 4.67 -15.00 3.73
N GLY A 64 4.23 -13.74 3.68
CA GLY A 64 4.50 -12.77 4.73
C GLY A 64 3.96 -13.19 6.09
N PRO A 65 2.68 -13.55 6.22
CA PRO A 65 2.10 -14.05 7.48
C PRO A 65 2.78 -15.29 8.04
N ILE A 66 3.16 -16.26 7.19
CA ILE A 66 3.93 -17.44 7.62
C ILE A 66 5.30 -17.02 8.19
N TYR A 67 5.96 -16.07 7.55
CA TYR A 67 7.29 -15.60 7.98
C TYR A 67 7.22 -14.73 9.24
N ILE A 68 6.22 -13.83 9.32
CA ILE A 68 6.10 -12.80 10.36
C ILE A 68 5.29 -13.30 11.55
N GLY A 69 4.31 -14.18 11.34
CA GLY A 69 3.34 -14.60 12.35
C GLY A 69 2.14 -13.67 12.49
N SER A 70 1.85 -12.84 11.49
CA SER A 70 0.73 -11.91 11.49
C SER A 70 -0.60 -12.57 11.14
N ARG A 71 -1.72 -11.93 11.54
CA ARG A 71 -3.07 -12.43 11.27
C ARG A 71 -3.53 -12.01 9.87
N VAL A 72 -4.22 -12.93 9.19
CA VAL A 72 -4.93 -12.65 7.94
C VAL A 72 -6.42 -12.87 8.15
N ASP A 73 -7.21 -11.90 7.80
CA ASP A 73 -8.65 -11.97 7.73
C ASP A 73 -9.06 -11.98 6.24
N PHE A 74 -9.92 -12.91 5.84
CA PHE A 74 -10.34 -13.04 4.44
C PHE A 74 -11.61 -12.24 4.19
N GLY A 75 -11.57 -11.36 3.21
CA GLY A 75 -12.73 -10.64 2.72
C GLY A 75 -13.64 -11.53 1.89
N GLU A 76 -14.91 -11.21 1.84
CA GLU A 76 -15.91 -11.97 1.11
C GLU A 76 -15.76 -11.82 -0.41
N SER A 77 -15.52 -10.58 -0.89
CA SER A 77 -15.33 -10.30 -2.31
C SER A 77 -14.71 -8.91 -2.55
N LEU A 78 -14.24 -8.67 -3.78
CA LEU A 78 -13.83 -7.33 -4.24
C LEU A 78 -14.96 -6.27 -4.14
N ARG A 79 -16.23 -6.69 -4.11
CA ARG A 79 -17.37 -5.77 -4.04
C ARG A 79 -17.63 -5.33 -2.61
N THR A 80 -17.39 -6.21 -1.63
CA THR A 80 -17.67 -6.02 -0.20
C THR A 80 -16.48 -5.44 0.59
N VAL A 81 -15.34 -5.17 -0.05
CA VAL A 81 -14.11 -4.70 0.62
C VAL A 81 -14.34 -3.59 1.64
N GLN A 82 -15.28 -2.67 1.38
CA GLN A 82 -15.54 -1.58 2.33
C GLN A 82 -16.31 -2.06 3.56
N GLU A 83 -17.22 -3.01 3.39
CA GLU A 83 -17.92 -3.67 4.50
C GLU A 83 -16.95 -4.54 5.30
N ASP A 84 -16.15 -5.35 4.62
CA ASP A 84 -15.13 -6.21 5.22
C ASP A 84 -14.10 -5.39 6.02
N LEU A 85 -13.67 -4.23 5.48
CA LEU A 85 -12.79 -3.29 6.20
C LEU A 85 -13.41 -2.77 7.49
N ARG A 86 -14.71 -2.48 7.51
CA ARG A 86 -15.42 -2.02 8.72
C ARG A 86 -15.52 -3.11 9.78
N GLU A 87 -15.75 -4.34 9.35
CA GLU A 87 -15.90 -5.49 10.23
C GLU A 87 -14.55 -5.88 10.83
N VAL A 88 -13.52 -6.03 10.00
CA VAL A 88 -12.18 -6.48 10.41
C VAL A 88 -11.39 -5.37 11.09
N ALA A 89 -11.47 -4.15 10.59
CA ALA A 89 -10.64 -3.00 10.99
C ALA A 89 -9.15 -3.36 11.08
N PRO A 90 -8.50 -3.78 9.97
CA PRO A 90 -7.15 -4.29 9.98
C PRO A 90 -6.12 -3.24 10.40
N SER A 91 -4.98 -3.68 10.95
CA SER A 91 -3.88 -2.76 11.31
C SER A 91 -3.01 -2.38 10.11
N THR A 92 -3.01 -3.21 9.06
CA THR A 92 -2.32 -2.95 7.80
C THR A 92 -3.27 -3.20 6.62
N PHE A 93 -3.21 -2.36 5.60
CA PHE A 93 -4.09 -2.48 4.44
C PHE A 93 -3.40 -2.09 3.13
N LEU A 94 -3.36 -3.04 2.19
CA LEU A 94 -3.04 -2.76 0.79
C LEU A 94 -4.32 -2.37 0.05
N GLY A 95 -4.39 -1.15 -0.47
CA GLY A 95 -5.46 -0.74 -1.37
C GLY A 95 -4.88 -0.43 -2.76
N VAL A 96 -5.40 -1.04 -3.81
CA VAL A 96 -5.13 -0.56 -5.17
C VAL A 96 -5.76 0.82 -5.36
N PRO A 97 -5.27 1.69 -6.28
CA PRO A 97 -5.73 3.07 -6.41
C PRO A 97 -7.26 3.23 -6.48
N ARG A 98 -7.94 2.36 -7.21
CA ARG A 98 -9.42 2.36 -7.31
C ARG A 98 -10.15 2.15 -5.98
N ILE A 99 -9.57 1.40 -5.06
CA ILE A 99 -10.14 1.21 -3.71
C ILE A 99 -10.06 2.53 -2.94
N TRP A 100 -8.91 3.21 -2.99
CA TRP A 100 -8.74 4.52 -2.35
C TRP A 100 -9.70 5.58 -2.91
N GLU A 101 -9.86 5.62 -4.24
CA GLU A 101 -10.85 6.49 -4.92
C GLU A 101 -12.27 6.18 -4.45
N LYS A 102 -12.63 4.89 -4.37
CA LYS A 102 -13.96 4.46 -3.90
C LYS A 102 -14.19 4.84 -2.44
N LEU A 103 -13.20 4.66 -1.57
CA LEU A 103 -13.29 5.05 -0.16
C LEU A 103 -13.45 6.57 -0.01
N GLN A 104 -12.69 7.37 -0.76
CA GLN A 104 -12.83 8.83 -0.75
C GLN A 104 -14.22 9.25 -1.25
N SER A 105 -14.70 8.67 -2.34
CA SER A 105 -16.03 8.94 -2.89
C SER A 105 -17.14 8.58 -1.90
N SER A 106 -17.03 7.44 -1.20
CA SER A 106 -17.99 7.03 -0.16
C SER A 106 -18.06 8.04 0.99
N ILE A 107 -16.89 8.55 1.43
CA ILE A 107 -16.85 9.61 2.45
C ILE A 107 -17.58 10.85 1.94
N HIS A 108 -17.31 11.26 0.70
CA HIS A 108 -17.93 12.46 0.11
C HIS A 108 -19.46 12.32 0.02
N ILE A 109 -19.96 11.21 -0.47
CA ILE A 109 -21.39 10.91 -0.55
C ILE A 109 -22.02 10.92 0.85
N GLY A 110 -21.42 10.20 1.81
CA GLY A 110 -21.92 10.17 3.18
C GLY A 110 -21.94 11.54 3.86
N LEU A 111 -21.00 12.44 3.53
CA LEU A 111 -21.01 13.82 4.03
C LEU A 111 -22.11 14.69 3.38
N LEU A 112 -22.42 14.46 2.10
CA LEU A 112 -23.54 15.14 1.43
C LEU A 112 -24.87 14.73 2.03
N GLU A 113 -25.07 13.44 2.28
CA GLU A 113 -26.28 12.88 2.90
C GLU A 113 -26.45 13.33 4.37
N ALA A 114 -25.34 13.41 5.12
CA ALA A 114 -25.36 13.80 6.52
C ALA A 114 -25.64 15.28 6.76
N GLY A 115 -25.48 16.11 5.72
CA GLY A 115 -25.84 17.54 5.68
C GLY A 115 -24.96 18.48 6.53
N GLY A 116 -25.25 19.76 6.35
CA GLY A 116 -24.75 21.01 6.98
C GLY A 116 -23.53 20.94 7.91
N ILE A 117 -23.73 20.66 9.21
CA ILE A 117 -22.68 20.78 10.22
C ILE A 117 -21.55 19.74 10.02
N ARG A 118 -21.87 18.50 9.65
CA ARG A 118 -20.86 17.45 9.48
C ARG A 118 -19.95 17.75 8.30
N LYS A 119 -20.53 18.20 7.20
CA LYS A 119 -19.75 18.61 6.02
C LYS A 119 -18.91 19.85 6.34
N TRP A 120 -19.46 20.84 7.03
CA TRP A 120 -18.71 22.02 7.44
C TRP A 120 -17.51 21.68 8.35
N LEU A 121 -17.71 20.80 9.35
CA LEU A 121 -16.62 20.33 10.22
C LEU A 121 -15.54 19.58 9.43
N HIS A 122 -15.93 18.74 8.47
CA HIS A 122 -15.01 18.06 7.59
C HIS A 122 -14.16 19.08 6.78
N ASP A 123 -14.82 20.00 6.10
CA ASP A 123 -14.14 20.97 5.22
C ASP A 123 -13.19 21.88 6.03
N LYS A 124 -13.59 22.31 7.22
CA LYS A 124 -12.73 23.04 8.16
C LYS A 124 -11.56 22.19 8.67
N GLY A 125 -11.81 20.93 9.00
CA GLY A 125 -10.78 19.98 9.44
C GLY A 125 -9.74 19.71 8.35
N ILE A 126 -10.18 19.48 7.10
CA ILE A 126 -9.27 19.33 5.97
C ILE A 126 -8.43 20.60 5.78
N ALA A 127 -9.06 21.77 5.66
CA ALA A 127 -8.33 23.04 5.48
C ALA A 127 -7.31 23.32 6.61
N ALA A 128 -7.62 22.95 7.85
CA ALA A 128 -6.75 23.17 8.99
C ALA A 128 -5.58 22.18 9.07
N CYS A 129 -5.77 20.91 8.64
CA CYS A 129 -4.80 19.83 8.82
C CYS A 129 -4.00 19.49 7.57
N GLU A 130 -4.51 19.78 6.36
CA GLU A 130 -3.85 19.51 5.09
C GLU A 130 -2.44 20.13 4.98
N PRO A 131 -2.16 21.38 5.44
CA PRO A 131 -0.81 21.97 5.33
C PRO A 131 0.30 21.20 6.05
N PHE A 132 -0.05 20.32 7.00
CA PHE A 132 0.91 19.49 7.71
C PHE A 132 0.59 17.98 7.63
N ALA A 133 -0.24 17.57 6.70
CA ALA A 133 -0.65 16.18 6.51
C ALA A 133 0.54 15.23 6.29
N LEU A 134 1.55 15.70 5.56
CA LEU A 134 2.76 14.96 5.22
C LEU A 134 3.85 15.04 6.30
N VAL A 135 3.70 15.94 7.28
CA VAL A 135 4.63 16.02 8.40
C VAL A 135 4.41 14.83 9.33
N PRO A 136 5.46 14.02 9.59
CA PRO A 136 5.36 12.89 10.51
C PRO A 136 4.84 13.33 11.90
N PRO A 137 4.00 12.54 12.56
CA PRO A 137 3.42 12.92 13.86
C PRO A 137 4.46 13.34 14.90
N GLY A 138 5.63 12.68 14.92
CA GLY A 138 6.73 13.01 15.83
C GLY A 138 7.39 14.37 15.57
N LYS A 139 7.34 14.87 14.32
CA LYS A 139 7.95 16.14 13.90
C LYS A 139 6.96 17.32 13.90
N ARG A 140 5.68 17.07 14.21
CA ARG A 140 4.65 18.13 14.28
C ARG A 140 4.88 19.04 15.47
N SER A 141 4.69 20.37 15.27
CA SER A 141 4.66 21.32 16.36
C SER A 141 3.49 21.06 17.32
N LEU A 142 3.56 21.61 18.56
CA LEU A 142 2.47 21.45 19.54
C LEU A 142 1.13 21.95 18.98
N ARG A 143 1.14 23.11 18.30
CA ARG A 143 -0.06 23.66 17.66
C ARG A 143 -0.65 22.70 16.63
N GLN A 144 0.16 22.12 15.75
CA GLN A 144 -0.27 21.14 14.74
C GLN A 144 -0.85 19.88 15.39
N ARG A 145 -0.22 19.40 16.47
CA ARG A 145 -0.72 18.23 17.21
C ARG A 145 -2.09 18.52 17.83
N LEU A 146 -2.25 19.66 18.49
CA LEU A 146 -3.52 20.05 19.11
C LEU A 146 -4.61 20.27 18.04
N THR A 147 -4.28 20.94 16.93
CA THR A 147 -5.23 21.11 15.82
C THR A 147 -5.67 19.76 15.25
N PHE A 148 -4.73 18.84 14.97
CA PHE A 148 -5.08 17.51 14.50
C PHE A 148 -5.94 16.77 15.52
N GLN A 149 -5.57 16.78 16.80
CA GLN A 149 -6.32 16.09 17.87
C GLN A 149 -7.75 16.60 18.00
N LEU A 150 -7.95 17.92 17.89
CA LEU A 150 -9.29 18.52 17.89
C LEU A 150 -10.15 17.95 16.75
N TYR A 151 -9.68 18.03 15.49
CA TYR A 151 -10.45 17.56 14.34
C TYR A 151 -10.52 16.03 14.27
N TYR A 152 -9.55 15.32 14.84
CA TYR A 152 -9.61 13.86 14.99
C TYR A 152 -10.86 13.45 15.80
N TRP A 153 -11.08 14.06 16.94
CA TRP A 153 -12.23 13.74 17.78
C TRP A 153 -13.55 14.27 17.22
N LEU A 154 -13.54 15.42 16.58
CA LEU A 154 -14.74 16.04 16.01
C LEU A 154 -15.25 15.32 14.76
N VAL A 155 -14.34 14.86 13.88
CA VAL A 155 -14.74 14.33 12.55
C VAL A 155 -13.88 13.18 12.04
N PHE A 156 -12.54 13.23 12.09
CA PHE A 156 -11.70 12.26 11.41
C PHE A 156 -11.82 10.84 11.96
N ARG A 157 -11.97 10.69 13.25
CA ARG A 157 -12.23 9.40 13.89
C ARG A 157 -13.49 8.73 13.36
N ALA A 158 -14.56 9.49 13.16
CA ALA A 158 -15.80 8.97 12.59
C ALA A 158 -15.61 8.55 11.11
N LEU A 159 -14.85 9.33 10.33
CA LEU A 159 -14.52 8.99 8.94
C LEU A 159 -13.67 7.73 8.86
N GLN A 160 -12.63 7.61 9.69
CA GLN A 160 -11.78 6.42 9.74
C GLN A 160 -12.58 5.17 10.12
N ASN A 161 -13.54 5.28 11.06
CA ASN A 161 -14.47 4.19 11.37
C ASN A 161 -15.37 3.86 10.18
N PHE A 162 -15.90 4.87 9.50
CA PHE A 162 -16.78 4.71 8.35
C PHE A 162 -16.12 3.95 7.19
N ILE A 163 -14.80 4.11 6.99
CA ILE A 163 -14.04 3.38 5.98
C ILE A 163 -13.33 2.14 6.53
N GLY A 164 -13.45 1.83 7.83
CA GLY A 164 -12.83 0.66 8.46
C GLY A 164 -11.33 0.76 8.74
N LEU A 165 -10.72 1.94 8.59
CA LEU A 165 -9.26 2.13 8.71
C LEU A 165 -8.83 2.83 10.01
N ARG A 166 -9.67 2.84 11.05
CA ARG A 166 -9.33 3.49 12.33
C ARG A 166 -8.13 2.86 13.04
N ARG A 167 -7.94 1.56 12.90
CA ARG A 167 -6.85 0.81 13.51
C ARG A 167 -5.62 0.72 12.63
N ALA A 168 -5.72 1.20 11.38
CA ALA A 168 -4.63 1.12 10.42
C ALA A 168 -3.43 1.95 10.92
N ARG A 169 -2.33 1.27 11.22
CA ARG A 169 -1.02 1.88 11.51
C ARG A 169 -0.15 2.00 10.27
N LEU A 170 -0.49 1.24 9.22
CA LEU A 170 0.12 1.29 7.91
C LEU A 170 -0.95 1.03 6.84
N ALA A 171 -1.01 1.91 5.88
CA ALA A 171 -1.79 1.74 4.67
C ALA A 171 -0.89 1.99 3.47
N TYR A 172 -1.03 1.22 2.41
CA TYR A 172 -0.18 1.36 1.23
C TYR A 172 -0.95 1.13 -0.04
N THR A 173 -0.46 1.75 -1.09
CA THR A 173 -1.01 1.65 -2.45
C THR A 173 0.09 1.33 -3.43
N GLY A 174 -0.24 0.57 -4.46
CA GLY A 174 0.69 0.16 -5.50
C GLY A 174 -0.04 -0.47 -6.68
N ALA A 175 0.69 -1.14 -7.54
CA ALA A 175 0.23 -1.78 -8.79
C ALA A 175 -0.20 -0.81 -9.90
N ALA A 176 -0.54 0.44 -9.60
CA ALA A 176 -0.82 1.50 -10.57
C ALA A 176 -0.57 2.88 -9.93
N PRO A 177 -0.34 3.93 -10.73
CA PRO A 177 -0.22 5.29 -10.21
C PRO A 177 -1.50 5.74 -9.49
N ILE A 178 -1.32 6.47 -8.38
CA ILE A 178 -2.41 7.10 -7.64
C ILE A 178 -2.28 8.62 -7.71
N SER A 179 -3.41 9.34 -7.65
CA SER A 179 -3.37 10.79 -7.55
C SER A 179 -2.72 11.24 -6.23
N PRO A 180 -1.70 12.12 -6.25
CA PRO A 180 -1.08 12.66 -5.04
C PRO A 180 -2.10 13.31 -4.09
N ARG A 181 -3.19 13.87 -4.63
CA ARG A 181 -4.28 14.47 -3.84
C ARG A 181 -5.01 13.44 -2.98
N ILE A 182 -5.15 12.19 -3.47
CA ILE A 182 -5.78 11.11 -2.70
C ILE A 182 -4.88 10.73 -1.52
N VAL A 183 -3.59 10.57 -1.75
CA VAL A 183 -2.62 10.28 -0.68
C VAL A 183 -2.66 11.39 0.37
N GLN A 184 -2.59 12.65 -0.05
CA GLN A 184 -2.66 13.80 0.84
C GLN A 184 -3.96 13.85 1.63
N TYR A 185 -5.10 13.57 0.99
CA TYR A 185 -6.41 13.53 1.66
C TYR A 185 -6.45 12.49 2.79
N PHE A 186 -6.06 11.23 2.50
CA PHE A 186 -6.06 10.18 3.52
C PHE A 186 -5.07 10.48 4.66
N ARG A 187 -3.91 11.04 4.32
CA ARG A 187 -2.95 11.51 5.33
C ARG A 187 -3.52 12.63 6.19
N THR A 188 -4.30 13.55 5.59
CA THR A 188 -4.95 14.66 6.31
C THR A 188 -5.93 14.14 7.36
N ILE A 189 -6.73 13.14 7.03
CA ILE A 189 -7.66 12.53 7.98
C ILE A 189 -6.99 11.52 8.92
N GLY A 190 -5.66 11.33 8.84
CA GLY A 190 -4.87 10.52 9.77
C GLY A 190 -4.69 9.05 9.38
N VAL A 191 -5.05 8.64 8.15
CA VAL A 191 -4.70 7.32 7.60
C VAL A 191 -3.25 7.36 7.10
N PRO A 192 -2.34 6.50 7.59
CA PRO A 192 -0.91 6.54 7.26
C PRO A 192 -0.62 5.89 5.89
N LEU A 193 -1.20 6.45 4.81
CA LEU A 193 -1.06 5.97 3.45
C LEU A 193 0.31 6.31 2.86
N ILE A 194 0.98 5.32 2.27
CA ILE A 194 2.23 5.44 1.51
C ILE A 194 2.07 4.83 0.12
N GLU A 195 2.95 5.21 -0.79
CA GLU A 195 3.06 4.60 -2.11
C GLU A 195 4.20 3.58 -2.11
N VAL A 196 3.98 2.45 -2.78
CA VAL A 196 4.99 1.41 -3.02
C VAL A 196 5.00 1.05 -4.50
N TYR A 197 6.15 0.64 -4.98
CA TYR A 197 6.29 0.11 -6.34
C TYR A 197 6.82 -1.32 -6.28
N GLY A 198 6.26 -2.14 -7.16
CA GLY A 198 6.70 -3.51 -7.33
C GLY A 198 6.04 -4.19 -8.51
N ALA A 199 6.54 -5.35 -8.83
CA ALA A 199 6.09 -6.16 -9.96
C ALA A 199 6.15 -7.65 -9.58
N THR A 200 5.55 -8.51 -10.41
CA THR A 200 5.68 -9.96 -10.23
C THR A 200 7.14 -10.39 -10.35
N GLU A 201 7.89 -9.74 -11.22
CA GLU A 201 9.30 -10.00 -11.47
C GLU A 201 10.22 -9.61 -10.30
N THR A 202 9.78 -8.72 -9.44
CA THR A 202 10.47 -8.34 -8.19
C THR A 202 9.89 -9.04 -6.97
N CYS A 203 9.09 -10.08 -7.17
CA CYS A 203 8.43 -10.84 -6.11
C CYS A 203 7.52 -9.99 -5.19
N GLY A 204 7.19 -8.78 -5.59
CA GLY A 204 6.41 -7.82 -4.80
C GLY A 204 7.06 -6.44 -4.78
N VAL A 205 7.28 -5.89 -3.59
CA VAL A 205 7.79 -4.52 -3.42
C VAL A 205 9.27 -4.42 -3.77
N ALA A 206 9.63 -3.42 -4.59
CA ALA A 206 11.01 -3.05 -4.92
C ALA A 206 11.39 -1.65 -4.42
N LEU A 207 10.40 -0.73 -4.38
CA LEU A 207 10.57 0.60 -3.81
C LEU A 207 9.41 0.90 -2.86
N ALA A 208 9.69 1.63 -1.78
CA ALA A 208 8.69 2.05 -0.81
C ALA A 208 8.99 3.45 -0.28
N GLN A 209 7.93 4.20 0.02
CA GLN A 209 8.07 5.46 0.76
C GLN A 209 8.32 5.18 2.25
N ASP A 210 9.13 6.03 2.86
CA ASP A 210 9.28 6.09 4.32
C ASP A 210 8.19 6.99 4.92
N LEU A 211 7.54 6.52 5.98
CA LEU A 211 6.57 7.31 6.76
C LEU A 211 7.18 8.59 7.35
N GLY A 212 8.50 8.63 7.51
CA GLY A 212 9.27 9.78 8.00
C GLY A 212 9.62 10.81 6.93
N HIS A 213 9.53 10.45 5.63
CA HIS A 213 9.81 11.32 4.49
C HIS A 213 8.92 10.97 3.31
N LEU A 214 7.79 11.65 3.21
CA LEU A 214 6.77 11.41 2.19
C LEU A 214 6.83 12.47 1.10
N VAL A 215 6.88 12.02 -0.14
CA VAL A 215 6.78 12.85 -1.34
C VAL A 215 5.64 12.31 -2.20
N PRO A 216 4.44 12.90 -2.16
CA PRO A 216 3.30 12.45 -2.97
C PRO A 216 3.64 12.39 -4.46
N GLY A 217 3.25 11.29 -5.12
CA GLY A 217 3.59 11.02 -6.51
C GLY A 217 4.99 10.41 -6.72
N SER A 218 5.74 10.16 -5.64
CA SER A 218 6.94 9.34 -5.66
C SER A 218 6.65 7.97 -5.07
N VAL A 219 7.26 6.94 -5.60
CA VAL A 219 7.18 5.56 -5.04
C VAL A 219 8.23 5.29 -3.96
N GLY A 220 9.01 6.30 -3.58
CA GLY A 220 10.00 6.21 -2.52
C GLY A 220 11.39 5.74 -2.97
N ALA A 221 12.12 5.12 -2.05
CA ALA A 221 13.48 4.62 -2.24
C ALA A 221 13.48 3.08 -2.47
N PRO A 222 14.54 2.54 -3.07
CA PRO A 222 14.75 1.09 -3.14
C PRO A 222 14.74 0.44 -1.75
N ILE A 223 14.15 -0.76 -1.67
CA ILE A 223 14.30 -1.59 -0.46
C ILE A 223 15.75 -2.07 -0.33
N PRO A 224 16.25 -2.42 0.87
CA PRO A 224 17.66 -2.73 1.11
C PRO A 224 18.28 -3.79 0.19
N ASN A 225 17.53 -4.84 -0.16
CA ASN A 225 18.01 -5.93 -1.05
C ASN A 225 17.62 -5.74 -2.53
N ALA A 226 17.31 -4.52 -2.94
CA ALA A 226 17.07 -4.16 -4.34
C ALA A 226 17.99 -3.01 -4.77
N ASP A 227 18.93 -3.32 -5.67
CA ASP A 227 19.69 -2.32 -6.40
C ASP A 227 18.82 -1.79 -7.54
N VAL A 228 18.63 -0.48 -7.58
CA VAL A 228 17.78 0.16 -8.61
C VAL A 228 18.58 1.19 -9.39
N LYS A 229 18.44 1.17 -10.70
CA LYS A 229 19.05 2.13 -11.61
C LYS A 229 18.05 2.53 -12.68
N ILE A 230 18.05 3.80 -13.05
CA ILE A 230 17.36 4.28 -14.26
C ILE A 230 18.37 4.27 -15.38
N ASP A 231 18.04 3.59 -16.47
CA ASP A 231 18.86 3.61 -17.70
C ASP A 231 18.80 5.02 -18.30
N PRO A 232 19.96 5.68 -18.51
CA PRO A 232 19.97 7.08 -18.96
C PRO A 232 19.55 7.22 -20.44
N GLU A 233 19.63 6.15 -21.25
CA GLU A 233 19.30 6.20 -22.67
C GLU A 233 17.80 5.88 -22.90
N THR A 234 17.27 4.89 -22.17
CA THR A 234 15.91 4.39 -22.38
C THR A 234 14.91 4.92 -21.35
N GLY A 235 15.37 5.41 -20.20
CA GLY A 235 14.52 5.77 -19.04
C GLY A 235 13.92 4.56 -18.35
N GLU A 236 14.39 3.35 -18.64
CA GLU A 236 13.89 2.12 -18.03
C GLU A 236 14.38 1.95 -16.60
N LEU A 237 13.49 1.47 -15.73
CA LEU A 237 13.84 1.09 -14.37
C LEU A 237 14.46 -0.31 -14.37
N LEU A 238 15.72 -0.39 -14.03
CA LEU A 238 16.46 -1.64 -13.88
C LEU A 238 16.52 -1.99 -12.40
N VAL A 239 16.11 -3.22 -12.06
CA VAL A 239 16.12 -3.72 -10.68
C VAL A 239 16.96 -5.01 -10.64
N ARG A 240 17.83 -5.10 -9.63
CA ARG A 240 18.63 -6.28 -9.33
C ARG A 240 18.58 -6.57 -7.82
N GLY A 241 18.64 -7.84 -7.44
CA GLY A 241 18.67 -8.28 -6.03
C GLY A 241 18.05 -9.65 -5.83
N GLU A 242 18.07 -10.14 -4.60
CA GLU A 242 17.49 -11.46 -4.25
C GLU A 242 15.97 -11.52 -4.42
N VAL A 243 15.30 -10.37 -4.42
CA VAL A 243 13.87 -10.27 -4.67
C VAL A 243 13.50 -10.41 -6.16
N VAL A 244 14.48 -10.31 -7.06
CA VAL A 244 14.24 -10.38 -8.51
C VAL A 244 14.30 -11.83 -8.99
N LEU A 245 13.38 -12.20 -9.91
CA LEU A 245 13.39 -13.50 -10.58
C LEU A 245 14.74 -13.82 -11.20
N ASP A 246 15.17 -15.08 -11.13
CA ASP A 246 16.33 -15.54 -11.88
C ASP A 246 16.02 -15.55 -13.39
N ARG A 247 16.81 -14.80 -14.17
CA ARG A 247 16.68 -14.72 -15.64
C ARG A 247 16.81 -16.07 -16.36
N LYS A 248 17.39 -17.08 -15.73
CA LYS A 248 17.57 -18.42 -16.34
C LYS A 248 16.25 -19.18 -16.46
N SER A 249 15.26 -18.83 -15.67
CA SER A 249 13.97 -19.51 -15.60
C SER A 249 12.85 -18.79 -16.39
N THR A 250 13.06 -17.53 -16.78
CA THR A 250 12.06 -16.76 -17.55
C THR A 250 12.75 -15.95 -18.66
N ARG A 251 12.36 -16.14 -19.91
CA ARG A 251 12.70 -15.21 -21.01
C ARG A 251 11.83 -13.94 -20.90
N LEU A 252 11.91 -13.26 -19.78
CA LEU A 252 11.20 -12.00 -19.51
C LEU A 252 12.23 -10.86 -19.59
N ASN A 253 12.19 -10.09 -20.67
CA ASN A 253 12.72 -8.73 -20.67
C ASN A 253 11.70 -7.88 -19.92
N SER A 254 11.92 -7.62 -18.64
CA SER A 254 11.12 -6.69 -17.87
C SER A 254 11.69 -5.28 -18.05
N SER A 255 11.41 -4.67 -19.19
CA SER A 255 11.59 -3.24 -19.38
C SER A 255 10.28 -2.55 -19.02
N HIS A 256 10.23 -1.94 -17.85
CA HIS A 256 9.16 -1.04 -17.50
C HIS A 256 9.58 0.40 -17.83
N ARG A 257 8.91 1.02 -18.81
CA ARG A 257 9.00 2.46 -19.02
C ARG A 257 8.10 3.15 -18.00
N ILE A 258 8.67 4.08 -17.26
CA ILE A 258 7.95 5.01 -16.37
C ILE A 258 7.61 6.26 -17.17
#